data_aafcee88e87b17d49138455cdc125c74
#
_entry.id   aafcee88e87b17d49138455cdc125c74
#
_cell.length_a   1.000
_cell.length_b   1.000
_cell.length_c   1.000
_cell.angle_alpha   90.00
_cell.angle_beta   90.00
_cell.angle_gamma   90.00
#
_symmetry.space_group_name_H-M   'P 1'
#
loop_
_entity.id
_entity.type
_entity.pdbx_description
1 polymer ?
#
loop_
_entity_poly.entity_id
_entity_poly.type
_entity_poly.pdbx_seq_one_letter_code
_entity_poly.pdbx_strand_id
1 'polypeptide(L)'
;MDRSELDHHLKHEHQVSPFTKYIKEVVYGGNDGIVTTFAVVAGFSGANIGDSALNISIITVVLFGLANLFADGAAMGLGNYLSIRSDQKLYRSVYQKELLETQRSRSFEIEETELLFQEQGFEEDDAKALTTI
;
A
#
# COMPACT_ATOMS: atom_id res chain seq x y z
N MET A 1 35.55 -8.27 -7.28
CA MET A 1 34.34 -8.76 -6.61
C MET A 1 33.73 -9.82 -7.51
N ASP A 2 33.69 -11.06 -7.02
CA ASP A 2 33.18 -12.18 -7.81
C ASP A 2 31.65 -12.10 -7.92
N ARG A 3 31.08 -12.55 -9.05
CA ARG A 3 29.63 -12.51 -9.30
C ARG A 3 28.85 -13.34 -8.27
N SER A 4 29.46 -14.38 -7.72
CA SER A 4 28.88 -15.20 -6.63
C SER A 4 28.82 -14.46 -5.29
N GLU A 5 29.81 -13.61 -5.00
CA GLU A 5 29.82 -12.74 -3.80
C GLU A 5 28.75 -11.65 -3.91
N LEU A 6 28.58 -11.08 -5.11
CA LEU A 6 27.53 -10.07 -5.36
C LEU A 6 26.12 -10.67 -5.24
N ASP A 7 25.90 -11.86 -5.79
CA ASP A 7 24.61 -12.56 -5.68
C ASP A 7 24.30 -12.97 -4.23
N HIS A 8 25.34 -13.35 -3.45
CA HIS A 8 25.16 -13.64 -2.03
C HIS A 8 24.82 -12.39 -1.22
N HIS A 9 25.52 -11.28 -1.48
CA HIS A 9 25.26 -9.97 -0.87
C HIS A 9 23.82 -9.49 -1.15
N LEU A 10 23.39 -9.52 -2.42
CA LEU A 10 22.05 -9.12 -2.82
C LEU A 10 20.95 -9.99 -2.19
N LYS A 11 21.20 -11.28 -2.01
CA LYS A 11 20.22 -12.20 -1.41
C LYS A 11 20.13 -12.10 0.10
N HIS A 12 21.22 -11.76 0.79
CA HIS A 12 21.25 -11.77 2.27
C HIS A 12 21.11 -10.38 2.89
N GLU A 13 21.62 -9.33 2.27
CA GLU A 13 21.58 -7.98 2.86
C GLU A 13 20.38 -7.13 2.40
N HIS A 14 19.82 -7.45 1.22
CA HIS A 14 18.67 -6.72 0.69
C HIS A 14 17.32 -7.43 0.86
N GLN A 15 17.29 -8.57 1.58
CA GLN A 15 16.02 -9.20 1.91
C GLN A 15 15.32 -8.44 3.04
N VAL A 16 14.29 -7.69 2.67
CA VAL A 16 13.36 -7.11 3.63
C VAL A 16 12.59 -8.25 4.30
N SER A 17 12.63 -8.34 5.63
CA SER A 17 11.91 -9.40 6.34
C SER A 17 10.41 -9.32 6.02
N PRO A 18 9.67 -10.45 5.99
CA PRO A 18 8.22 -10.44 5.77
C PRO A 18 7.49 -9.51 6.75
N PHE A 19 7.96 -9.43 7.99
CA PHE A 19 7.40 -8.52 9.00
C PHE A 19 7.56 -7.05 8.59
N THR A 20 8.74 -6.64 8.12
CA THR A 20 8.99 -5.27 7.67
C THR A 20 8.13 -4.91 6.46
N LYS A 21 7.84 -5.88 5.60
CA LYS A 21 6.97 -5.68 4.44
C LYS A 21 5.53 -5.37 4.83
N TYR A 22 5.04 -5.95 5.93
CA TYR A 22 3.65 -5.79 6.38
C TYR A 22 3.50 -4.87 7.60
N ILE A 23 4.58 -4.21 8.07
CA ILE A 23 4.53 -3.37 9.26
C ILE A 23 3.55 -2.21 9.12
N LYS A 24 3.42 -1.67 7.91
CA LYS A 24 2.48 -0.59 7.61
C LYS A 24 1.03 -1.05 7.85
N GLU A 25 0.67 -2.21 7.34
CA GLU A 25 -0.67 -2.80 7.49
C GLU A 25 -0.95 -3.15 8.95
N VAL A 26 0.06 -3.67 9.67
CA VAL A 26 -0.04 -3.98 11.11
C VAL A 26 -0.27 -2.71 11.93
N VAL A 27 0.47 -1.63 11.65
CA VAL A 27 0.33 -0.37 12.36
C VAL A 27 -1.03 0.27 12.06
N TYR A 28 -1.45 0.31 10.80
CA TYR A 28 -2.74 0.87 10.41
C TYR A 28 -3.91 0.08 11.00
N GLY A 29 -3.92 -1.24 10.83
CA GLY A 29 -4.98 -2.08 11.36
C GLY A 29 -5.01 -2.11 12.89
N GLY A 30 -3.83 -2.11 13.54
CA GLY A 30 -3.72 -2.06 14.98
C GLY A 30 -4.24 -0.74 15.55
N ASN A 31 -3.90 0.39 14.94
CA ASN A 31 -4.38 1.71 15.38
C ASN A 31 -5.90 1.84 15.20
N ASP A 32 -6.43 1.41 14.06
CA ASP A 32 -7.87 1.41 13.78
C ASP A 32 -8.63 0.55 14.78
N GLY A 33 -8.17 -0.67 15.04
CA GLY A 33 -8.76 -1.56 16.03
C GLY A 33 -8.76 -1.00 17.46
N ILE A 34 -7.70 -0.28 17.88
CA ILE A 34 -7.63 0.37 19.19
C ILE A 34 -8.67 1.49 19.28
N VAL A 35 -8.73 2.37 18.28
CA VAL A 35 -9.64 3.52 18.25
C VAL A 35 -11.09 3.05 18.23
N THR A 36 -11.41 2.06 17.41
CA THR A 36 -12.76 1.52 17.27
C THR A 36 -13.21 0.81 18.58
N THR A 37 -12.32 0.01 19.17
CA THR A 37 -12.60 -0.66 20.45
C THR A 37 -12.81 0.36 21.55
N PHE A 38 -12.00 1.40 21.63
CA PHE A 38 -12.16 2.49 22.59
C PHE A 38 -13.51 3.19 22.40
N ALA A 39 -13.90 3.51 21.16
CA ALA A 39 -15.18 4.15 20.87
C ALA A 39 -16.38 3.27 21.28
N VAL A 40 -16.32 1.97 21.05
CA VAL A 40 -17.34 1.00 21.48
C VAL A 40 -17.47 1.01 23.00
N VAL A 41 -16.37 0.84 23.72
CA VAL A 41 -16.37 0.80 25.20
C VAL A 41 -16.85 2.12 25.78
N ALA A 42 -16.37 3.26 25.27
CA ALA A 42 -16.78 4.58 25.73
C ALA A 42 -18.26 4.85 25.45
N GLY A 43 -18.78 4.48 24.28
CA GLY A 43 -20.18 4.63 23.91
C GLY A 43 -21.11 3.85 24.84
N PHE A 44 -20.81 2.57 25.08
CA PHE A 44 -21.59 1.75 25.98
C PHE A 44 -21.49 2.20 27.45
N SER A 45 -20.30 2.65 27.88
CA SER A 45 -20.11 3.21 29.22
C SER A 45 -20.92 4.49 29.40
N GLY A 46 -20.93 5.37 28.38
CA GLY A 46 -21.74 6.59 28.40
C GLY A 46 -23.25 6.33 28.45
N ALA A 47 -23.74 5.31 27.76
CA ALA A 47 -25.13 4.91 27.74
C ALA A 47 -25.61 4.37 29.11
N ASN A 48 -24.71 3.89 29.97
CA ASN A 48 -25.01 3.36 31.30
C ASN A 48 -25.00 4.42 32.42
N ILE A 49 -24.70 5.69 32.14
CA ILE A 49 -24.56 6.75 33.18
C ILE A 49 -25.88 7.48 33.47
N GLY A 50 -27.02 7.12 32.87
CA GLY A 50 -28.31 7.79 33.09
C GLY A 50 -29.26 7.04 34.04
N ASP A 51 -30.27 7.79 34.61
CA ASP A 51 -31.36 7.24 35.44
C ASP A 51 -32.21 6.17 34.72
N SER A 52 -32.09 6.06 33.41
CA SER A 52 -32.65 5.02 32.54
C SER A 52 -31.57 3.99 32.17
N ALA A 53 -30.78 3.56 33.14
CA ALA A 53 -29.69 2.60 32.90
C ALA A 53 -30.19 1.42 32.08
N LEU A 54 -29.92 1.45 30.81
CA LEU A 54 -30.01 0.27 29.99
C LEU A 54 -29.00 -0.71 30.56
N ASN A 55 -29.46 -1.72 31.33
CA ASN A 55 -28.60 -2.76 31.89
C ASN A 55 -27.94 -3.54 30.74
N ILE A 56 -27.01 -2.88 30.05
CA ILE A 56 -26.27 -3.47 28.91
C ILE A 56 -25.29 -4.45 29.51
N SER A 57 -25.51 -5.72 29.23
CA SER A 57 -24.62 -6.78 29.66
C SER A 57 -23.22 -6.58 29.07
N ILE A 58 -22.19 -6.85 29.87
CA ILE A 58 -20.79 -6.89 29.44
C ILE A 58 -20.59 -7.81 28.19
N ILE A 59 -21.38 -8.90 28.12
CA ILE A 59 -21.39 -9.80 26.95
C ILE A 59 -21.82 -9.07 25.68
N THR A 60 -22.80 -8.18 25.76
CA THR A 60 -23.28 -7.39 24.62
C THR A 60 -22.14 -6.48 24.07
N VAL A 61 -21.42 -5.83 25.00
CA VAL A 61 -20.28 -4.96 24.63
C VAL A 61 -19.16 -5.77 23.92
N VAL A 62 -18.85 -6.94 24.50
CA VAL A 62 -17.82 -7.83 23.92
C VAL A 62 -18.24 -8.35 22.54
N LEU A 63 -19.48 -8.82 22.39
CA LEU A 63 -19.98 -9.31 21.10
C LEU A 63 -20.01 -8.21 20.04
N PHE A 64 -20.44 -7.00 20.41
CA PHE A 64 -20.46 -5.86 19.52
C PHE A 64 -19.04 -5.43 19.12
N GLY A 65 -18.11 -5.40 20.06
CA GLY A 65 -16.69 -5.12 19.80
C GLY A 65 -16.06 -6.13 18.87
N LEU A 66 -16.31 -7.43 19.07
CA LEU A 66 -15.84 -8.48 18.17
C LEU A 66 -16.45 -8.35 16.76
N ALA A 67 -17.76 -8.12 16.69
CA ALA A 67 -18.42 -7.93 15.38
C ALA A 67 -17.82 -6.75 14.61
N ASN A 68 -17.52 -5.66 15.30
CA ASN A 68 -16.89 -4.48 14.73
C ASN A 68 -15.47 -4.78 14.22
N LEU A 69 -14.64 -5.46 15.01
CA LEU A 69 -13.30 -5.88 14.57
C LEU A 69 -13.33 -6.75 13.32
N PHE A 70 -14.30 -7.69 13.24
CA PHE A 70 -14.46 -8.50 12.02
C PHE A 70 -14.91 -7.66 10.82
N ALA A 71 -15.82 -6.70 11.03
CA ALA A 71 -16.30 -5.82 9.97
C ALA A 71 -15.17 -4.93 9.44
N ASP A 72 -14.38 -4.33 10.33
CA ASP A 72 -13.23 -3.49 9.99
C ASP A 72 -12.16 -4.29 9.26
N GLY A 73 -11.80 -5.47 9.75
CA GLY A 73 -10.85 -6.36 9.10
C GLY A 73 -11.29 -6.77 7.69
N ALA A 74 -12.57 -7.08 7.52
CA ALA A 74 -13.13 -7.40 6.21
C ALA A 74 -13.14 -6.18 5.26
N ALA A 75 -13.52 -5.01 5.75
CA ALA A 75 -13.55 -3.77 4.98
C ALA A 75 -12.14 -3.37 4.53
N MET A 76 -11.15 -3.41 5.42
CA MET A 76 -9.75 -3.11 5.10
C MET A 76 -9.17 -4.11 4.11
N GLY A 77 -9.41 -5.40 4.31
CA GLY A 77 -8.92 -6.46 3.42
C GLY A 77 -9.50 -6.35 2.01
N LEU A 78 -10.80 -6.13 1.89
CA LEU A 78 -11.46 -5.92 0.60
C LEU A 78 -11.02 -4.60 -0.06
N GLY A 79 -10.90 -3.53 0.71
CA GLY A 79 -10.43 -2.23 0.24
C GLY A 79 -9.02 -2.31 -0.36
N ASN A 80 -8.09 -2.94 0.36
CA ASN A 80 -6.72 -3.13 -0.12
C ASN A 80 -6.66 -4.03 -1.36
N TYR A 81 -7.43 -5.12 -1.38
CA TYR A 81 -7.52 -5.98 -2.56
C TYR A 81 -8.02 -5.23 -3.80
N LEU A 82 -9.08 -4.43 -3.65
CA LEU A 82 -9.64 -3.64 -4.75
C LEU A 82 -8.68 -2.55 -5.23
N SER A 83 -7.97 -1.89 -4.30
CA SER A 83 -6.94 -0.89 -4.61
C SER A 83 -5.83 -1.51 -5.47
N ILE A 84 -5.21 -2.60 -5.01
CA ILE A 84 -4.15 -3.30 -5.75
C ILE A 84 -4.64 -3.71 -7.15
N ARG A 85 -5.87 -4.21 -7.25
CA ARG A 85 -6.43 -4.60 -8.53
C ARG A 85 -6.70 -3.41 -9.46
N SER A 86 -7.06 -2.26 -8.91
CA SER A 86 -7.21 -1.00 -9.65
C SER A 86 -5.87 -0.52 -10.18
N ASP A 87 -4.84 -0.52 -9.33
CA ASP A 87 -3.48 -0.14 -9.71
C ASP A 87 -2.92 -1.03 -10.82
N GLN A 88 -3.16 -2.33 -10.75
CA GLN A 88 -2.78 -3.27 -11.82
C GLN A 88 -3.46 -2.97 -13.15
N LYS A 89 -4.75 -2.58 -13.12
CA LYS A 89 -5.48 -2.20 -14.34
C LYS A 89 -4.96 -0.89 -14.91
N LEU A 90 -4.71 0.09 -14.06
CA LEU A 90 -4.13 1.37 -14.44
C LEU A 90 -2.76 1.16 -15.10
N TYR A 91 -1.87 0.40 -14.44
CA TYR A 91 -0.56 0.07 -14.99
C TYR A 91 -0.65 -0.59 -16.36
N ARG A 92 -1.53 -1.57 -16.53
CA ARG A 92 -1.72 -2.23 -17.84
C ARG A 92 -2.23 -1.26 -18.90
N SER A 93 -3.14 -0.34 -18.54
CA SER A 93 -3.67 0.66 -19.45
C SER A 93 -2.57 1.64 -19.91
N VAL A 94 -1.78 2.13 -18.95
CA VAL A 94 -0.64 3.01 -19.25
C VAL A 94 0.38 2.26 -20.10
N TYR A 95 0.77 1.05 -19.72
CA TYR A 95 1.71 0.24 -20.50
C TYR A 95 1.27 0.04 -21.96
N GLN A 96 -0.02 -0.24 -22.20
CA GLN A 96 -0.53 -0.39 -23.56
C GLN A 96 -0.52 0.92 -24.35
N LYS A 97 -0.79 2.04 -23.66
CA LYS A 97 -0.71 3.37 -24.26
C LYS A 97 0.71 3.68 -24.70
N GLU A 98 1.68 3.55 -23.81
CA GLU A 98 3.10 3.77 -24.07
C GLU A 98 3.63 2.86 -25.21
N LEU A 99 3.20 1.60 -25.22
CA LEU A 99 3.56 0.67 -26.28
C LEU A 99 3.05 1.13 -27.66
N LEU A 100 1.83 1.67 -27.73
CA LEU A 100 1.27 2.20 -28.97
C LEU A 100 1.96 3.51 -29.39
N GLU A 101 2.31 4.36 -28.46
CA GLU A 101 3.03 5.62 -28.70
C GLU A 101 4.44 5.33 -29.22
N THR A 102 5.16 4.40 -28.61
CA THR A 102 6.47 3.91 -29.09
C THR A 102 6.41 3.39 -30.52
N GLN A 103 5.32 2.72 -30.91
CA GLN A 103 5.15 2.23 -32.29
C GLN A 103 4.82 3.34 -33.29
N ARG A 104 4.10 4.38 -32.87
CA ARG A 104 3.63 5.47 -33.74
C ARG A 104 4.62 6.61 -33.89
N SER A 105 5.34 6.94 -32.82
CA SER A 105 6.16 8.14 -32.72
C SER A 105 7.46 7.89 -31.96
N ARG A 106 8.23 6.88 -32.40
CA ARG A 106 9.45 6.45 -31.71
C ARG A 106 10.44 7.59 -31.43
N SER A 107 10.56 8.57 -32.33
CA SER A 107 11.44 9.73 -32.12
C SER A 107 11.01 10.61 -30.97
N PHE A 108 9.71 10.78 -30.79
CA PHE A 108 9.15 11.54 -29.67
C PHE A 108 9.38 10.83 -28.34
N GLU A 109 9.18 9.51 -28.29
CA GLU A 109 9.42 8.70 -27.12
C GLU A 109 10.90 8.68 -26.67
N ILE A 110 11.82 8.72 -27.63
CA ILE A 110 13.25 8.85 -27.33
C ILE A 110 13.52 10.21 -26.68
N GLU A 111 13.02 11.29 -27.24
CA GLU A 111 13.19 12.65 -26.72
C GLU A 111 12.56 12.80 -25.31
N GLU A 112 11.37 12.24 -25.10
CA GLU A 112 10.72 12.21 -23.79
C GLU A 112 11.54 11.42 -22.76
N THR A 113 12.07 10.26 -23.16
CA THR A 113 12.91 9.43 -22.29
C THR A 113 14.22 10.15 -21.92
N GLU A 114 14.85 10.85 -22.88
CA GLU A 114 16.03 11.69 -22.61
C GLU A 114 15.71 12.78 -21.57
N LEU A 115 14.58 13.47 -21.72
CA LEU A 115 14.14 14.49 -20.77
C LEU A 115 13.90 13.90 -19.36
N LEU A 116 13.27 12.73 -19.27
CA LEU A 116 13.04 12.05 -17.99
C LEU A 116 14.35 11.67 -17.29
N PHE A 117 15.38 11.24 -18.02
CA PHE A 117 16.70 11.00 -17.43
C PHE A 117 17.37 12.29 -16.96
N GLN A 118 17.23 13.40 -17.70
CA GLN A 118 17.75 14.70 -17.29
C GLN A 118 17.05 15.21 -16.02
N GLU A 119 15.74 15.03 -15.89
CA GLU A 119 14.99 15.35 -14.66
C GLU A 119 15.45 14.51 -13.45
N GLN A 120 15.95 13.30 -13.67
CA GLN A 120 16.54 12.46 -12.63
C GLN A 120 17.99 12.86 -12.28
N GLY A 121 18.55 13.86 -12.98
CA GLY A 121 19.87 14.41 -12.68
C GLY A 121 21.01 13.86 -13.56
N PHE A 122 20.71 13.13 -14.63
CA PHE A 122 21.72 12.73 -15.63
C PHE A 122 22.10 13.92 -16.52
N GLU A 123 23.38 13.99 -16.91
CA GLU A 123 23.82 14.95 -17.91
C GLU A 123 23.26 14.58 -19.30
N GLU A 124 23.12 15.57 -20.18
CA GLU A 124 22.51 15.40 -21.50
C GLU A 124 23.16 14.29 -22.33
N ASP A 125 24.49 14.19 -22.28
CA ASP A 125 25.25 13.17 -23.02
C ASP A 125 24.99 11.75 -22.47
N ASP A 126 24.89 11.62 -21.16
CA ASP A 126 24.58 10.35 -20.50
C ASP A 126 23.13 9.91 -20.77
N ALA A 127 22.17 10.86 -20.70
CA ALA A 127 20.78 10.62 -21.04
C ALA A 127 20.62 10.10 -22.47
N LYS A 128 21.30 10.71 -23.44
CA LYS A 128 21.31 10.28 -24.85
C LYS A 128 21.95 8.90 -25.02
N ALA A 129 23.04 8.61 -24.32
CA ALA A 129 23.69 7.31 -24.38
C ALA A 129 22.78 6.20 -23.84
N LEU A 130 22.04 6.44 -22.74
CA LEU A 130 21.10 5.49 -22.14
C LEU A 130 19.89 5.20 -23.04
N THR A 131 19.39 6.18 -23.77
CA THR A 131 18.23 6.01 -24.68
C THR A 131 18.60 5.34 -26.00
N THR A 132 19.90 5.26 -26.37
CA THR A 132 20.37 4.66 -27.63
C THR A 132 20.64 3.16 -27.49
N ILE A 133 20.68 2.60 -26.28
CA ILE A 133 20.90 1.19 -26.00
C ILE A 133 19.60 0.40 -26.19
#